data_feffa6580b60358c21e3b1aa9e0d155c
#
_entry.id   feffa6580b60358c21e3b1aa9e0d155c
#
_cell.length_a   1.000
_cell.length_b   1.000
_cell.length_c   1.000
_cell.angle_alpha   90.00
_cell.angle_beta   90.00
_cell.angle_gamma   90.00
#
_symmetry.space_group_name_H-M   'P 1'
#
loop_
_entity.id
_entity.type
_entity.pdbx_description
1 polymer ?
#
loop_
_entity_poly.entity_id
_entity_poly.type
_entity_poly.pdbx_seq_one_letter_code
_entity_poly.pdbx_strand_id
1 'polypeptide(L)'
;MNNKVVFLRYQIMEIMSKSKCLVLTGHSVGGAIASLATLWLLSYLQTISSPKLSVLCITFGSPMLGTHSLCQSILQERWGGNFCHVVSQHDIVPSLPLSINFPDSPNLSDEYKVEVFTAVLVSLEKLSKGHQCESLYRPFGSYFFCTSMGAICVDNSTAILKLLYFMLTKTSPISSFDDHFKYKDYIDKMNWQFLERRNSLEENLSESSFEAGIMLALQSSGISSHEPNSGEAKECLKMAKKLGRTRNLNSANLAIGLSKINPLRAQIEWYKQLCEDSDDQLGYYDAFKLRGASRKDFKVNMNRIKLGQFWDSLIEKLETNQLPHDFNNREKWVCGSHFYKLLVEPLEIAEYYKTEMHLKKGHYLENGRERRFKIFDKWWNDKKAEPGRNTRRSKFASATQDSCFWARVEEARDRLNKVRSEADSSRRYMLLENIDNFDKYAMRIIDEKEVSKDVLATNSSYSLFVREWRELKSQLQLLLPQYLS
;
A
#
# COMPACT_ATOMS: atom_id res chain seq x y z
N MET A 1 33.98 -7.67 -2.66
CA MET A 1 32.56 -7.87 -2.33
C MET A 1 31.59 -7.42 -3.43
N ASN A 2 31.87 -6.36 -4.18
CA ASN A 2 30.96 -5.82 -5.22
C ASN A 2 30.61 -6.76 -6.40
N ASN A 3 31.56 -7.58 -6.89
CA ASN A 3 31.32 -8.38 -8.10
C ASN A 3 30.31 -9.54 -7.91
N LYS A 4 30.25 -10.16 -6.72
CA LYS A 4 29.28 -11.23 -6.45
C LYS A 4 27.85 -10.71 -6.33
N VAL A 5 27.67 -9.53 -5.73
CA VAL A 5 26.33 -8.88 -5.60
C VAL A 5 25.81 -8.44 -6.97
N VAL A 6 26.68 -7.87 -7.80
CA VAL A 6 26.32 -7.45 -9.17
C VAL A 6 25.94 -8.66 -10.03
N PHE A 7 26.69 -9.76 -9.92
CA PHE A 7 26.41 -11.01 -10.65
C PHE A 7 25.07 -11.63 -10.23
N LEU A 8 24.80 -11.71 -8.92
CA LEU A 8 23.52 -12.22 -8.40
C LEU A 8 22.33 -11.35 -8.86
N ARG A 9 22.51 -10.03 -8.86
CA ARG A 9 21.51 -9.07 -9.36
C ARG A 9 21.21 -9.32 -10.83
N TYR A 10 22.24 -9.53 -11.66
CA TYR A 10 22.06 -9.80 -13.09
C TYR A 10 21.31 -11.11 -13.33
N GLN A 11 21.64 -12.18 -12.59
CA GLN A 11 20.94 -13.47 -12.69
C GLN A 11 19.47 -13.35 -12.29
N ILE A 12 19.16 -12.63 -11.20
CA ILE A 12 17.78 -12.39 -10.78
C ILE A 12 17.01 -11.63 -11.88
N MET A 13 17.61 -10.61 -12.49
CA MET A 13 16.99 -9.84 -13.57
C MET A 13 16.70 -10.70 -14.81
N GLU A 14 17.61 -11.59 -15.17
CA GLU A 14 17.40 -12.53 -16.27
C GLU A 14 16.26 -13.51 -15.99
N ILE A 15 16.20 -14.08 -14.79
CA ILE A 15 15.11 -14.97 -14.36
C ILE A 15 13.77 -14.22 -14.38
N MET A 16 13.74 -12.98 -13.88
CA MET A 16 12.54 -12.14 -13.86
C MET A 16 11.96 -11.88 -15.26
N SER A 17 12.81 -11.70 -16.25
CA SER A 17 12.36 -11.44 -17.63
C SER A 17 11.67 -12.65 -18.29
N LYS A 18 11.95 -13.85 -17.79
CA LYS A 18 11.48 -15.14 -18.33
C LYS A 18 10.37 -15.79 -17.48
N SER A 19 10.09 -15.28 -16.29
CA SER A 19 9.21 -15.91 -15.29
C SER A 19 7.96 -15.08 -15.01
N LYS A 20 6.84 -15.76 -14.75
CA LYS A 20 5.59 -15.15 -14.28
C LYS A 20 5.49 -15.15 -12.75
N CYS A 21 6.20 -16.04 -12.11
CA CYS A 21 6.24 -16.20 -10.66
C CYS A 21 7.65 -16.54 -10.20
N LEU A 22 8.08 -15.94 -9.10
CA LEU A 22 9.35 -16.21 -8.45
C LEU A 22 9.11 -16.63 -7.00
N VAL A 23 9.62 -17.79 -6.62
CA VAL A 23 9.57 -18.27 -5.24
C VAL A 23 10.99 -18.24 -4.67
N LEU A 24 11.16 -17.51 -3.56
CA LEU A 24 12.40 -17.51 -2.79
C LEU A 24 12.18 -18.37 -1.54
N THR A 25 13.12 -19.25 -1.25
CA THR A 25 13.00 -20.16 -0.10
C THR A 25 14.32 -20.27 0.64
N GLY A 26 14.25 -20.55 1.93
CA GLY A 26 15.42 -20.79 2.76
C GLY A 26 15.07 -21.33 4.14
N HIS A 27 16.04 -22.02 4.74
CA HIS A 27 15.95 -22.56 6.10
C HIS A 27 16.84 -21.76 7.03
N SER A 28 16.42 -21.57 8.27
CA SER A 28 17.22 -20.88 9.30
C SER A 28 17.64 -19.45 8.84
N VAL A 29 18.91 -19.10 8.98
CA VAL A 29 19.48 -17.83 8.47
C VAL A 29 19.26 -17.69 6.95
N GLY A 30 19.30 -18.78 6.18
CA GLY A 30 18.94 -18.78 4.75
C GLY A 30 17.51 -18.29 4.50
N GLY A 31 16.58 -18.57 5.41
CA GLY A 31 15.21 -18.04 5.38
C GLY A 31 15.16 -16.53 5.60
N ALA A 32 15.98 -16.02 6.52
CA ALA A 32 16.13 -14.58 6.73
C ALA A 32 16.71 -13.88 5.49
N ILE A 33 17.72 -14.47 4.86
CA ILE A 33 18.33 -13.97 3.61
C ILE A 33 17.29 -13.97 2.48
N ALA A 34 16.51 -15.05 2.33
CA ALA A 34 15.45 -15.14 1.34
C ALA A 34 14.37 -14.05 1.55
N SER A 35 14.01 -13.77 2.80
CA SER A 35 13.06 -12.71 3.14
C SER A 35 13.61 -11.32 2.82
N LEU A 36 14.87 -11.03 3.16
CA LEU A 36 15.53 -9.76 2.82
C LEU A 36 15.64 -9.58 1.31
N ALA A 37 16.01 -10.62 0.58
CA ALA A 37 16.07 -10.61 -0.89
C ALA A 37 14.67 -10.35 -1.49
N THR A 38 13.63 -10.93 -0.91
CA THR A 38 12.23 -10.70 -1.31
C THR A 38 11.81 -9.25 -1.07
N LEU A 39 12.13 -8.68 0.09
CA LEU A 39 11.83 -7.27 0.39
C LEU A 39 12.54 -6.33 -0.60
N TRP A 40 13.83 -6.59 -0.88
CA TRP A 40 14.56 -5.85 -1.89
C TRP A 40 13.91 -5.96 -3.27
N LEU A 41 13.54 -7.18 -3.68
CA LEU A 41 12.91 -7.42 -4.98
C LEU A 41 11.55 -6.72 -5.10
N LEU A 42 10.70 -6.79 -4.08
CA LEU A 42 9.41 -6.11 -4.05
C LEU A 42 9.58 -4.59 -4.15
N SER A 43 10.56 -4.03 -3.42
CA SER A 43 10.91 -2.61 -3.51
C SER A 43 11.40 -2.24 -4.92
N TYR A 44 12.25 -3.07 -5.51
CA TYR A 44 12.76 -2.86 -6.87
C TYR A 44 11.63 -2.90 -7.92
N LEU A 45 10.73 -3.89 -7.84
CA LEU A 45 9.59 -4.01 -8.75
C LEU A 45 8.65 -2.80 -8.71
N GLN A 46 8.60 -2.07 -7.60
CA GLN A 46 7.84 -0.83 -7.52
C GLN A 46 8.49 0.33 -8.28
N THR A 47 9.80 0.30 -8.48
CA THR A 47 10.53 1.36 -9.19
C THR A 47 10.52 1.18 -10.71
N ILE A 48 10.27 -0.03 -11.19
CA ILE A 48 10.21 -0.34 -12.62
C ILE A 48 8.75 -0.58 -13.02
N SER A 49 8.33 0.05 -14.11
CA SER A 49 7.02 -0.23 -14.74
C SER A 49 7.07 -1.58 -15.49
N SER A 50 7.36 -2.66 -14.78
CA SER A 50 7.50 -4.02 -15.34
C SER A 50 6.20 -4.81 -15.20
N PRO A 51 5.96 -5.82 -16.06
CA PRO A 51 4.82 -6.72 -15.90
C PRO A 51 4.81 -7.35 -14.51
N LYS A 52 3.61 -7.57 -13.95
CA LYS A 52 3.42 -8.11 -12.60
C LYS A 52 4.07 -9.48 -12.47
N LEU A 53 5.28 -9.52 -11.93
CA LEU A 53 5.91 -10.72 -11.43
C LEU A 53 5.29 -11.06 -10.07
N SER A 54 4.71 -12.24 -9.93
CA SER A 54 4.26 -12.73 -8.63
C SER A 54 5.49 -13.18 -7.84
N VAL A 55 5.69 -12.63 -6.66
CA VAL A 55 6.82 -12.98 -5.77
C VAL A 55 6.27 -13.60 -4.51
N LEU A 56 6.80 -14.77 -4.11
CA LEU A 56 6.46 -15.46 -2.89
C LEU A 56 7.75 -15.85 -2.17
N CYS A 57 7.80 -15.62 -0.87
CA CYS A 57 8.86 -16.07 0.01
C CYS A 57 8.32 -17.15 0.94
N ILE A 58 8.94 -18.33 0.93
CA ILE A 58 8.60 -19.44 1.84
C ILE A 58 9.85 -19.75 2.66
N THR A 59 9.77 -19.59 3.98
CA THR A 59 10.90 -19.84 4.88
C THR A 59 10.58 -20.96 5.85
N PHE A 60 11.60 -21.65 6.30
CA PHE A 60 11.51 -22.73 7.28
C PHE A 60 12.41 -22.40 8.47
N GLY A 61 11.83 -22.28 9.67
CA GLY A 61 12.60 -21.97 10.87
C GLY A 61 13.40 -20.67 10.80
N SER A 62 12.90 -19.67 10.07
CA SER A 62 13.61 -18.39 9.91
C SER A 62 13.52 -17.57 11.19
N PRO A 63 14.63 -16.93 11.66
CA PRO A 63 14.57 -15.98 12.75
C PRO A 63 13.80 -14.72 12.34
N MET A 64 13.34 -13.94 13.33
CA MET A 64 12.66 -12.66 13.11
C MET A 64 13.63 -11.63 12.54
N LEU A 65 13.18 -10.90 11.50
CA LEU A 65 14.04 -9.99 10.73
C LEU A 65 14.14 -8.59 11.29
N GLY A 66 13.08 -8.08 11.87
CA GLY A 66 13.06 -6.67 12.20
C GLY A 66 12.10 -6.27 13.30
N THR A 67 12.24 -5.02 13.68
CA THR A 67 11.45 -4.39 14.73
C THR A 67 10.04 -4.02 14.23
N HIS A 68 9.27 -3.39 15.12
CA HIS A 68 7.93 -2.88 14.79
C HIS A 68 7.91 -2.01 13.53
N SER A 69 8.92 -1.15 13.34
CA SER A 69 8.98 -0.24 12.18
C SER A 69 9.06 -0.99 10.83
N LEU A 70 9.86 -2.07 10.74
CA LEU A 70 9.92 -2.90 9.53
C LEU A 70 8.57 -3.57 9.27
N CYS A 71 7.94 -4.14 10.32
CA CYS A 71 6.63 -4.78 10.19
C CYS A 71 5.56 -3.80 9.72
N GLN A 72 5.55 -2.58 10.25
CA GLN A 72 4.64 -1.51 9.80
C GLN A 72 4.86 -1.14 8.33
N SER A 73 6.11 -1.01 7.90
CA SER A 73 6.44 -0.73 6.49
C SER A 73 5.93 -1.84 5.57
N ILE A 74 6.11 -3.12 5.94
CA ILE A 74 5.60 -4.27 5.18
C ILE A 74 4.07 -4.26 5.10
N LEU A 75 3.39 -3.88 6.17
CA LEU A 75 1.93 -3.75 6.19
C LEU A 75 1.44 -2.58 5.33
N GLN A 76 2.10 -1.43 5.41
CA GLN A 76 1.77 -0.24 4.61
C GLN A 76 1.94 -0.49 3.13
N GLU A 77 3.00 -1.20 2.73
CA GLU A 77 3.26 -1.59 1.35
C GLU A 77 2.42 -2.79 0.88
N ARG A 78 1.63 -3.39 1.76
CA ARG A 78 0.77 -4.55 1.46
C ARG A 78 1.55 -5.81 1.07
N TRP A 79 2.80 -5.93 1.48
CA TRP A 79 3.66 -7.06 1.15
C TRP A 79 3.48 -8.29 2.05
N GLY A 80 2.72 -8.17 3.14
CA GLY A 80 2.53 -9.29 4.09
C GLY A 80 2.09 -10.60 3.45
N GLY A 81 1.27 -10.53 2.40
CA GLY A 81 0.82 -11.72 1.64
C GLY A 81 1.90 -12.40 0.78
N ASN A 82 3.08 -11.78 0.62
CA ASN A 82 4.20 -12.34 -0.12
C ASN A 82 5.09 -13.25 0.75
N PHE A 83 4.82 -13.36 2.06
CA PHE A 83 5.64 -14.11 3.01
C PHE A 83 4.85 -15.20 3.71
N CYS A 84 5.41 -16.42 3.68
CA CYS A 84 4.93 -17.57 4.39
C CYS A 84 6.08 -18.18 5.21
N HIS A 85 6.00 -18.10 6.54
CA HIS A 85 7.01 -18.58 7.47
C HIS A 85 6.52 -19.92 8.05
N VAL A 86 7.12 -21.02 7.62
CA VAL A 86 6.85 -22.34 8.16
C VAL A 86 7.62 -22.54 9.45
N VAL A 87 6.92 -22.89 10.53
CA VAL A 87 7.46 -23.02 11.89
C VAL A 87 7.09 -24.37 12.43
N SER A 88 8.06 -25.14 12.88
CA SER A 88 7.79 -26.40 13.58
C SER A 88 7.41 -26.16 15.05
N GLN A 89 6.66 -27.06 15.63
CA GLN A 89 5.97 -26.90 16.92
C GLN A 89 6.87 -26.43 18.06
N HIS A 90 8.10 -26.89 18.11
CA HIS A 90 9.01 -26.67 19.23
C HIS A 90 10.28 -25.92 18.82
N ASP A 91 10.40 -25.50 17.58
CA ASP A 91 11.57 -24.77 17.09
C ASP A 91 11.70 -23.39 17.74
N ILE A 92 12.83 -23.14 18.41
CA ILE A 92 13.13 -21.88 19.05
C ILE A 92 13.54 -20.78 18.06
N VAL A 93 14.16 -21.15 16.91
CA VAL A 93 14.80 -20.21 15.98
C VAL A 93 13.82 -19.16 15.45
N PRO A 94 12.57 -19.46 15.10
CA PRO A 94 11.60 -18.45 14.68
C PRO A 94 11.26 -17.40 15.76
N SER A 95 11.64 -17.65 17.00
CA SER A 95 11.45 -16.72 18.12
C SER A 95 12.68 -15.85 18.39
N LEU A 96 13.80 -16.12 17.72
CA LEU A 96 15.05 -15.39 17.87
C LEU A 96 15.11 -14.18 16.93
N PRO A 97 15.67 -13.05 17.35
CA PRO A 97 16.03 -11.98 16.46
C PRO A 97 17.24 -12.35 15.59
N LEU A 98 17.24 -11.92 14.32
CA LEU A 98 18.36 -12.15 13.40
C LEU A 98 19.71 -11.59 13.92
N SER A 99 19.66 -10.61 14.82
CA SER A 99 20.86 -9.99 15.42
C SER A 99 21.60 -10.87 16.44
N ILE A 100 21.03 -12.02 16.81
CA ILE A 100 21.73 -12.95 17.69
C ILE A 100 22.83 -13.64 16.88
N ASN A 101 24.09 -13.38 17.27
CA ASN A 101 25.21 -14.12 16.74
C ASN A 101 25.22 -15.52 17.40
N PHE A 102 24.89 -16.54 16.64
CA PHE A 102 25.16 -17.90 17.07
C PHE A 102 26.66 -18.12 17.02
N PRO A 103 27.27 -18.75 18.06
CA PRO A 103 28.64 -19.17 17.99
C PRO A 103 28.84 -20.11 16.80
N ASP A 104 29.93 -19.95 16.06
CA ASP A 104 30.28 -20.80 14.88
C ASP A 104 30.51 -22.28 15.25
N SER A 105 30.26 -22.69 16.49
CA SER A 105 30.42 -24.06 16.94
C SER A 105 29.17 -24.89 16.62
N PRO A 106 29.31 -26.04 15.93
CA PRO A 106 28.20 -26.95 15.66
C PRO A 106 27.62 -27.58 16.95
N ASN A 107 28.34 -27.53 18.07
CA ASN A 107 27.92 -28.06 19.36
C ASN A 107 27.79 -26.92 20.38
N LEU A 108 26.61 -26.31 20.44
CA LEU A 108 26.26 -25.39 21.51
C LEU A 108 26.21 -26.15 22.84
N SER A 109 26.83 -25.60 23.89
CA SER A 109 26.74 -26.20 25.24
C SER A 109 25.28 -26.18 25.73
N ASP A 110 24.89 -27.18 26.50
CA ASP A 110 23.53 -27.26 27.03
C ASP A 110 23.20 -26.09 27.96
N GLU A 111 24.20 -25.54 28.65
CA GLU A 111 24.08 -24.34 29.48
C GLU A 111 23.71 -23.11 28.62
N TYR A 112 24.38 -22.91 27.49
CA TYR A 112 24.04 -21.83 26.54
C TYR A 112 22.65 -21.99 25.95
N LYS A 113 22.22 -23.22 25.60
CA LYS A 113 20.87 -23.49 25.12
C LYS A 113 19.81 -23.13 26.16
N VAL A 114 20.04 -23.44 27.44
CA VAL A 114 19.14 -23.09 28.56
C VAL A 114 19.06 -21.57 28.73
N GLU A 115 20.18 -20.86 28.68
CA GLU A 115 20.24 -19.41 28.81
C GLU A 115 19.44 -18.72 27.70
N VAL A 116 19.71 -19.07 26.43
CA VAL A 116 19.00 -18.51 25.28
C VAL A 116 17.51 -18.83 25.34
N PHE A 117 17.15 -20.06 25.67
CA PHE A 117 15.76 -20.49 25.78
C PHE A 117 14.99 -19.67 26.84
N THR A 118 15.61 -19.46 28.00
CA THR A 118 15.01 -18.67 29.09
C THR A 118 14.83 -17.21 28.69
N ALA A 119 15.83 -16.62 28.04
CA ALA A 119 15.78 -15.23 27.56
C ALA A 119 14.66 -15.05 26.50
N VAL A 120 14.50 -16.03 25.60
CA VAL A 120 13.45 -16.04 24.59
C VAL A 120 12.07 -16.13 25.21
N LEU A 121 11.85 -17.03 26.16
CA LEU A 121 10.57 -17.15 26.85
C LEU A 121 10.17 -15.87 27.56
N VAL A 122 11.08 -15.24 28.28
CA VAL A 122 10.84 -13.94 28.94
C VAL A 122 10.49 -12.85 27.93
N SER A 123 11.18 -12.83 26.80
CA SER A 123 10.93 -11.84 25.73
C SER A 123 9.55 -12.06 25.09
N LEU A 124 9.21 -13.30 24.76
CA LEU A 124 7.90 -13.64 24.19
C LEU A 124 6.75 -13.35 25.15
N GLU A 125 6.94 -13.63 26.44
CA GLU A 125 5.95 -13.34 27.46
C GLU A 125 5.64 -11.84 27.54
N LYS A 126 6.68 -11.00 27.58
CA LYS A 126 6.54 -9.52 27.57
C LYS A 126 5.81 -9.05 26.32
N LEU A 127 6.21 -9.55 25.15
CA LEU A 127 5.59 -9.19 23.85
C LEU A 127 4.14 -9.63 23.77
N SER A 128 3.81 -10.83 24.29
CA SER A 128 2.44 -11.40 24.27
C SER A 128 1.48 -10.60 25.16
N LYS A 129 1.96 -10.01 26.23
CA LYS A 129 1.21 -9.15 27.15
C LYS A 129 1.03 -7.71 26.62
N GLY A 130 1.52 -7.41 25.42
CA GLY A 130 1.29 -6.11 24.77
C GLY A 130 2.26 -5.01 25.20
N HIS A 131 3.37 -5.32 25.86
CA HIS A 131 4.39 -4.32 26.18
C HIS A 131 4.97 -3.77 24.87
N GLN A 132 4.77 -2.50 24.63
CA GLN A 132 5.34 -1.79 23.50
C GLN A 132 6.80 -1.45 23.78
N CYS A 133 7.71 -2.23 23.25
CA CYS A 133 9.11 -1.89 23.17
C CYS A 133 9.49 -1.82 21.68
N GLU A 134 9.85 -0.64 21.20
CA GLU A 134 10.17 -0.40 19.78
C GLU A 134 11.41 -1.20 19.31
N SER A 135 12.31 -1.53 20.25
CA SER A 135 13.53 -2.29 19.95
C SER A 135 13.31 -3.79 19.77
N LEU A 136 12.14 -4.32 20.15
CA LEU A 136 11.87 -5.76 20.05
C LEU A 136 11.41 -6.17 18.65
N TYR A 137 11.94 -7.29 18.18
CA TYR A 137 11.62 -7.89 16.90
C TYR A 137 10.17 -8.38 16.88
N ARG A 138 9.52 -8.26 15.72
CA ARG A 138 8.11 -8.61 15.53
C ARG A 138 7.95 -9.51 14.30
N PRO A 139 7.02 -10.48 14.35
CA PRO A 139 6.67 -11.29 13.20
C PRO A 139 5.86 -10.48 12.19
N PHE A 140 6.03 -10.76 10.90
CA PHE A 140 5.27 -10.24 9.78
C PHE A 140 4.93 -11.37 8.80
N GLY A 141 3.96 -11.15 7.92
CA GLY A 141 3.51 -12.16 6.97
C GLY A 141 2.65 -13.23 7.63
N SER A 142 2.51 -14.37 6.96
CA SER A 142 1.74 -15.53 7.43
C SER A 142 2.66 -16.54 8.05
N TYR A 143 2.36 -16.97 9.25
CA TYR A 143 3.06 -18.05 9.97
C TYR A 143 2.29 -19.34 9.85
N PHE A 144 2.95 -20.37 9.38
CA PHE A 144 2.42 -21.70 9.19
C PHE A 144 3.01 -22.63 10.24
N PHE A 145 2.27 -22.86 11.32
CA PHE A 145 2.71 -23.71 12.43
C PHE A 145 2.43 -25.16 12.10
N CYS A 146 3.46 -25.98 12.06
CA CYS A 146 3.42 -27.40 11.80
C CYS A 146 3.62 -28.19 13.08
N THR A 147 2.71 -29.12 13.38
CA THR A 147 2.75 -30.02 14.56
C THR A 147 2.55 -31.43 14.13
N SER A 148 2.74 -32.37 15.07
CA SER A 148 2.42 -33.77 14.85
C SER A 148 0.93 -34.01 14.57
N MET A 149 0.04 -33.10 15.01
CA MET A 149 -1.43 -33.22 14.89
C MET A 149 -1.97 -32.49 13.64
N GLY A 150 -1.16 -31.70 12.96
CA GLY A 150 -1.57 -30.94 11.78
C GLY A 150 -0.87 -29.59 11.63
N ALA A 151 -1.49 -28.69 10.90
CA ALA A 151 -0.94 -27.36 10.68
C ALA A 151 -2.01 -26.28 10.76
N ILE A 152 -1.60 -25.08 11.21
CA ILE A 152 -2.44 -23.89 11.25
C ILE A 152 -1.72 -22.70 10.63
N CYS A 153 -2.45 -21.85 9.93
CA CYS A 153 -1.92 -20.60 9.37
C CYS A 153 -2.48 -19.40 10.13
N VAL A 154 -1.60 -18.51 10.58
CA VAL A 154 -1.93 -17.30 11.32
C VAL A 154 -1.14 -16.12 10.77
N ASP A 155 -1.79 -14.99 10.54
CA ASP A 155 -1.17 -13.77 10.01
C ASP A 155 -1.29 -12.54 10.95
N ASN A 156 -1.76 -12.76 12.17
CA ASN A 156 -1.83 -11.72 13.21
C ASN A 156 -0.59 -11.77 14.10
N SER A 157 0.21 -10.72 14.11
CA SER A 157 1.48 -10.63 14.85
C SER A 157 1.34 -10.97 16.34
N THR A 158 0.29 -10.50 17.02
CA THR A 158 0.07 -10.79 18.44
C THR A 158 -0.30 -12.26 18.65
N ALA A 159 -1.12 -12.83 17.77
CA ALA A 159 -1.47 -14.23 17.84
C ALA A 159 -0.27 -15.14 17.56
N ILE A 160 0.59 -14.77 16.62
CA ILE A 160 1.84 -15.48 16.31
C ILE A 160 2.75 -15.50 17.54
N LEU A 161 2.99 -14.37 18.19
CA LEU A 161 3.83 -14.28 19.39
C LEU A 161 3.29 -15.13 20.55
N LYS A 162 1.97 -15.11 20.78
CA LYS A 162 1.33 -15.96 21.79
C LYS A 162 1.46 -17.44 21.48
N LEU A 163 1.28 -17.85 20.23
CA LEU A 163 1.43 -19.25 19.83
C LEU A 163 2.88 -19.72 19.96
N LEU A 164 3.87 -18.90 19.54
CA LEU A 164 5.29 -19.21 19.76
C LEU A 164 5.58 -19.41 21.25
N TYR A 165 5.10 -18.51 22.10
CA TYR A 165 5.24 -18.64 23.55
C TYR A 165 4.63 -19.95 24.08
N PHE A 166 3.36 -20.24 23.77
CA PHE A 166 2.68 -21.45 24.25
C PHE A 166 3.32 -22.74 23.75
N MET A 167 3.80 -22.76 22.53
CA MET A 167 4.46 -23.95 21.97
C MET A 167 5.82 -24.19 22.63
N LEU A 168 6.60 -23.15 22.86
CA LEU A 168 7.91 -23.26 23.53
C LEU A 168 7.79 -23.62 25.01
N THR A 169 6.75 -23.20 25.71
CA THR A 169 6.55 -23.60 27.13
C THR A 169 6.34 -25.12 27.32
N LYS A 170 6.12 -25.86 26.24
CA LYS A 170 5.87 -27.33 26.27
C LYS A 170 7.08 -28.17 25.93
N THR A 171 8.20 -27.55 25.62
CA THR A 171 9.42 -28.25 25.22
C THR A 171 10.58 -27.96 26.18
N SER A 172 11.60 -28.79 26.11
CA SER A 172 12.84 -28.55 26.84
C SER A 172 13.77 -27.67 26.00
N PRO A 173 14.71 -26.93 26.62
CA PRO A 173 15.72 -26.16 25.92
C PRO A 173 16.45 -26.94 24.82
N ILE A 174 16.89 -28.15 25.13
CA ILE A 174 17.66 -29.00 24.21
C ILE A 174 16.76 -29.40 23.02
N SER A 175 15.55 -29.96 23.31
CA SER A 175 14.63 -30.39 22.27
C SER A 175 14.19 -29.26 21.32
N SER A 176 14.16 -28.00 21.78
CA SER A 176 13.77 -26.87 20.96
C SER A 176 14.81 -26.51 19.89
N PHE A 177 16.07 -26.75 20.13
CA PHE A 177 17.14 -26.60 19.12
C PHE A 177 17.15 -27.81 18.16
N ASP A 178 16.86 -29.03 18.63
CA ASP A 178 16.80 -30.25 17.80
C ASP A 178 15.62 -30.22 16.84
N ASP A 179 14.49 -29.61 17.22
CA ASP A 179 13.30 -29.53 16.38
C ASP A 179 13.51 -28.65 15.15
N HIS A 180 14.47 -27.72 15.21
CA HIS A 180 14.89 -26.87 14.10
C HIS A 180 15.31 -27.66 12.84
N PHE A 181 15.73 -28.89 12.97
CA PHE A 181 16.17 -29.75 11.86
C PHE A 181 15.10 -30.74 11.38
N LYS A 182 13.90 -30.76 11.99
CA LYS A 182 12.86 -31.77 11.72
C LYS A 182 11.78 -31.35 10.73
N TYR A 183 11.98 -30.25 9.98
CA TYR A 183 10.97 -29.72 9.05
C TYR A 183 10.50 -30.75 8.01
N LYS A 184 11.38 -31.64 7.56
CA LYS A 184 11.02 -32.70 6.61
C LYS A 184 9.88 -33.57 7.14
N ASP A 185 9.93 -33.92 8.43
CA ASP A 185 8.94 -34.82 9.04
C ASP A 185 7.54 -34.22 9.12
N TYR A 186 7.47 -32.88 9.19
CA TYR A 186 6.22 -32.11 9.22
C TYR A 186 5.66 -31.85 7.82
N ILE A 187 6.51 -31.66 6.82
CA ILE A 187 6.07 -31.31 5.45
C ILE A 187 5.22 -32.42 4.84
N ASP A 188 5.61 -33.68 5.00
CA ASP A 188 4.88 -34.80 4.43
C ASP A 188 3.47 -34.94 5.05
N LYS A 189 3.35 -34.75 6.36
CA LYS A 189 2.05 -34.74 7.05
C LYS A 189 1.18 -33.55 6.63
N MET A 190 1.80 -32.39 6.44
CA MET A 190 1.14 -31.18 6.02
C MET A 190 0.57 -31.29 4.60
N ASN A 191 1.35 -31.83 3.66
CA ASN A 191 0.90 -32.06 2.29
C ASN A 191 -0.35 -32.95 2.25
N TRP A 192 -0.36 -34.00 3.05
CA TRP A 192 -1.49 -34.91 3.14
C TRP A 192 -2.75 -34.20 3.66
N GLN A 193 -2.63 -33.42 4.72
CA GLN A 193 -3.73 -32.64 5.30
C GLN A 193 -4.32 -31.64 4.32
N PHE A 194 -3.49 -30.97 3.50
CA PHE A 194 -3.96 -30.05 2.48
C PHE A 194 -4.67 -30.73 1.32
N LEU A 195 -4.15 -31.88 0.88
CA LEU A 195 -4.75 -32.63 -0.22
C LEU A 195 -6.12 -33.20 0.15
N GLU A 196 -6.28 -33.71 1.36
CA GLU A 196 -7.57 -34.24 1.86
C GLU A 196 -8.61 -33.13 2.07
N ARG A 197 -8.22 -31.98 2.61
CA ARG A 197 -9.15 -30.87 2.92
C ARG A 197 -9.56 -30.02 1.71
N ARG A 198 -8.93 -30.20 0.58
CA ARG A 198 -9.24 -29.41 -0.64
C ARG A 198 -10.68 -29.58 -1.11
N ASN A 199 -11.35 -30.66 -0.70
CA ASN A 199 -12.73 -30.99 -1.08
C ASN A 199 -13.80 -30.51 -0.07
N SER A 200 -13.42 -29.81 1.03
CA SER A 200 -14.35 -29.46 2.13
C SER A 200 -14.48 -27.95 2.41
N LEU A 201 -14.08 -27.10 1.48
CA LEU A 201 -14.23 -25.63 1.60
C LEU A 201 -15.64 -25.19 1.18
N GLU A 202 -16.61 -25.35 2.08
CA GLU A 202 -17.89 -24.64 1.99
C GLU A 202 -17.79 -23.25 2.61
N GLU A 203 -18.16 -22.21 1.84
CA GLU A 203 -17.95 -20.79 2.18
C GLU A 203 -18.86 -20.23 3.29
N ASN A 204 -19.88 -20.95 3.75
CA ASN A 204 -20.86 -20.48 4.75
C ASN A 204 -20.88 -21.34 6.00
N LEU A 205 -19.93 -21.12 6.89
CA LEU A 205 -19.90 -21.78 8.18
C LEU A 205 -20.84 -21.08 9.19
N SER A 206 -21.80 -21.83 9.76
CA SER A 206 -22.60 -21.39 10.91
C SER A 206 -21.70 -21.10 12.13
N GLU A 207 -22.23 -20.41 13.15
CA GLU A 207 -21.45 -20.08 14.36
C GLU A 207 -20.91 -21.34 15.09
N SER A 208 -21.69 -22.44 15.09
CA SER A 208 -21.25 -23.72 15.57
C SER A 208 -20.06 -24.30 14.80
N SER A 209 -20.01 -24.09 13.49
CA SER A 209 -18.88 -24.49 12.65
C SER A 209 -17.63 -23.63 12.89
N PHE A 210 -17.82 -22.36 13.29
CA PHE A 210 -16.72 -21.47 13.68
C PHE A 210 -16.04 -21.98 14.96
N GLU A 211 -16.79 -22.31 16.01
CA GLU A 211 -16.26 -22.88 17.26
C GLU A 211 -15.57 -24.23 17.01
N ALA A 212 -16.18 -25.12 16.22
CA ALA A 212 -15.57 -26.39 15.82
C ALA A 212 -14.23 -26.15 15.08
N GLY A 213 -14.19 -25.17 14.20
CA GLY A 213 -12.96 -24.77 13.51
C GLY A 213 -11.88 -24.23 14.45
N ILE A 214 -12.25 -23.53 15.54
CA ILE A 214 -11.31 -23.10 16.58
C ILE A 214 -10.78 -24.30 17.37
N MET A 215 -11.66 -25.24 17.76
CA MET A 215 -11.24 -26.45 18.48
C MET A 215 -10.29 -27.29 17.63
N LEU A 216 -10.57 -27.46 16.34
CA LEU A 216 -9.71 -28.18 15.43
C LEU A 216 -8.35 -27.47 15.25
N ALA A 217 -8.33 -26.12 15.19
CA ALA A 217 -7.09 -25.36 15.13
C ALA A 217 -6.29 -25.48 16.43
N LEU A 218 -6.96 -25.49 17.59
CA LEU A 218 -6.32 -25.71 18.88
C LEU A 218 -5.67 -27.12 18.94
N GLN A 219 -6.40 -28.13 18.54
CA GLN A 219 -5.89 -29.50 18.44
C GLN A 219 -4.72 -29.58 17.45
N SER A 220 -4.86 -28.98 16.27
CA SER A 220 -3.80 -28.93 15.24
C SER A 220 -2.55 -28.19 15.69
N SER A 221 -2.66 -27.27 16.66
CA SER A 221 -1.50 -26.59 17.26
C SER A 221 -0.80 -27.43 18.34
N GLY A 222 -1.28 -28.65 18.61
CA GLY A 222 -0.75 -29.53 19.65
C GLY A 222 -1.06 -29.07 21.07
N ILE A 223 -2.02 -28.15 21.24
CA ILE A 223 -2.45 -27.66 22.55
C ILE A 223 -3.67 -28.46 23.01
N SER A 224 -3.52 -29.23 24.08
CA SER A 224 -4.59 -30.00 24.66
C SER A 224 -5.60 -29.12 25.40
N SER A 225 -6.90 -29.42 25.30
CA SER A 225 -7.96 -28.67 25.99
C SER A 225 -7.87 -28.72 27.52
N HIS A 226 -7.12 -29.64 28.06
CA HIS A 226 -6.93 -29.81 29.52
C HIS A 226 -5.72 -29.05 30.07
N GLU A 227 -4.96 -28.39 29.22
CA GLU A 227 -3.78 -27.64 29.65
C GLU A 227 -4.14 -26.26 30.24
N PRO A 228 -3.37 -25.74 31.21
CA PRO A 228 -3.63 -24.48 31.86
C PRO A 228 -3.78 -23.29 30.88
N ASN A 229 -2.98 -23.29 29.81
CA ASN A 229 -2.94 -22.22 28.81
C ASN A 229 -3.91 -22.45 27.63
N SER A 230 -4.71 -23.53 27.66
CA SER A 230 -5.62 -23.86 26.54
C SER A 230 -6.69 -22.79 26.31
N GLY A 231 -7.19 -22.17 27.39
CA GLY A 231 -8.15 -21.09 27.33
C GLY A 231 -7.60 -19.85 26.60
N GLU A 232 -6.41 -19.42 26.95
CA GLU A 232 -5.75 -18.27 26.31
C GLU A 232 -5.38 -18.56 24.86
N ALA A 233 -4.90 -19.76 24.54
CA ALA A 233 -4.61 -20.17 23.17
C ALA A 233 -5.89 -20.23 22.33
N LYS A 234 -7.00 -20.72 22.89
CA LYS A 234 -8.31 -20.71 22.23
C LYS A 234 -8.78 -19.29 21.91
N GLU A 235 -8.70 -18.38 22.87
CA GLU A 235 -9.07 -16.97 22.65
C GLU A 235 -8.14 -16.29 21.63
N CYS A 236 -6.85 -16.62 21.63
CA CYS A 236 -5.89 -16.15 20.63
C CYS A 236 -6.28 -16.60 19.22
N LEU A 237 -6.62 -17.89 19.03
CA LEU A 237 -7.07 -18.43 17.74
C LEU A 237 -8.42 -17.85 17.32
N LYS A 238 -9.35 -17.64 18.25
CA LYS A 238 -10.62 -16.94 17.98
C LYS A 238 -10.35 -15.53 17.46
N MET A 239 -9.48 -14.77 18.12
CA MET A 239 -9.12 -13.42 17.71
C MET A 239 -8.50 -13.41 16.31
N ALA A 240 -7.55 -14.29 16.01
CA ALA A 240 -6.90 -14.39 14.71
C ALA A 240 -7.90 -14.73 13.60
N LYS A 241 -8.77 -15.71 13.79
CA LYS A 241 -9.84 -16.07 12.83
C LYS A 241 -10.89 -14.97 12.68
N LYS A 242 -11.28 -14.31 13.77
CA LYS A 242 -12.21 -13.18 13.74
C LYS A 242 -11.64 -12.02 12.92
N LEU A 243 -10.36 -11.72 13.07
CA LEU A 243 -9.70 -10.68 12.27
C LEU A 243 -9.70 -11.01 10.77
N GLY A 244 -9.42 -12.26 10.38
CA GLY A 244 -9.51 -12.71 8.99
C GLY A 244 -10.92 -12.55 8.42
N ARG A 245 -11.95 -12.95 9.16
CA ARG A 245 -13.38 -12.76 8.80
C ARG A 245 -13.75 -11.29 8.73
N THR A 246 -13.25 -10.48 9.67
CA THR A 246 -13.50 -9.03 9.72
C THR A 246 -12.99 -8.32 8.47
N ARG A 247 -11.88 -8.73 7.87
CA ARG A 247 -11.36 -8.17 6.62
C ARG A 247 -12.38 -8.28 5.48
N ASN A 248 -12.99 -9.45 5.31
CA ASN A 248 -14.02 -9.68 4.29
C ASN A 248 -15.30 -8.89 4.58
N LEU A 249 -15.74 -8.83 5.84
CA LEU A 249 -16.87 -8.02 6.27
C LEU A 249 -16.63 -6.54 6.05
N ASN A 250 -15.45 -6.03 6.37
CA ASN A 250 -15.07 -4.64 6.10
C ASN A 250 -15.10 -4.34 4.61
N SER A 251 -14.58 -5.25 3.77
CA SER A 251 -14.65 -5.11 2.31
C SER A 251 -16.10 -5.08 1.80
N ALA A 252 -16.98 -5.92 2.33
CA ALA A 252 -18.40 -5.94 1.99
C ALA A 252 -19.10 -4.65 2.46
N ASN A 253 -18.85 -4.20 3.68
CA ASN A 253 -19.40 -2.96 4.23
C ASN A 253 -18.95 -1.73 3.45
N LEU A 254 -17.69 -1.68 3.01
CA LEU A 254 -17.21 -0.63 2.12
C LEU A 254 -17.91 -0.68 0.76
N ALA A 255 -18.22 -1.86 0.20
CA ALA A 255 -18.95 -1.98 -1.04
C ALA A 255 -20.39 -1.44 -0.92
N ILE A 256 -21.05 -1.69 0.22
CA ILE A 256 -22.36 -1.10 0.54
C ILE A 256 -22.23 0.42 0.75
N GLY A 257 -21.20 0.86 1.47
CA GLY A 257 -20.89 2.28 1.67
C GLY A 257 -20.68 3.03 0.35
N LEU A 258 -19.91 2.44 -0.58
CA LEU A 258 -19.70 3.00 -1.91
C LEU A 258 -21.02 3.19 -2.67
N SER A 259 -21.93 2.22 -2.59
CA SER A 259 -23.25 2.34 -3.22
C SER A 259 -24.07 3.50 -2.64
N LYS A 260 -23.97 3.75 -1.32
CA LYS A 260 -24.68 4.85 -0.64
C LYS A 260 -24.13 6.23 -1.01
N ILE A 261 -22.84 6.35 -1.34
CA ILE A 261 -22.23 7.63 -1.73
C ILE A 261 -22.25 7.90 -3.23
N ASN A 262 -22.61 6.90 -4.07
CA ASN A 262 -22.74 7.09 -5.52
C ASN A 262 -23.65 8.26 -5.92
N PRO A 263 -24.81 8.51 -5.27
CA PRO A 263 -25.62 9.68 -5.56
C PRO A 263 -24.91 11.02 -5.35
N LEU A 264 -24.02 11.10 -4.34
CA LEU A 264 -23.21 12.31 -4.08
C LEU A 264 -22.23 12.56 -5.23
N ARG A 265 -21.59 11.48 -5.71
CA ARG A 265 -20.72 11.54 -6.88
C ARG A 265 -21.49 12.00 -8.12
N ALA A 266 -22.65 11.39 -8.40
CA ALA A 266 -23.49 11.77 -9.55
C ALA A 266 -23.91 13.25 -9.50
N GLN A 267 -24.15 13.82 -8.31
CA GLN A 267 -24.46 15.24 -8.15
C GLN A 267 -23.27 16.14 -8.51
N ILE A 268 -22.03 15.70 -8.25
CA ILE A 268 -20.82 16.45 -8.66
C ILE A 268 -20.65 16.32 -10.19
N GLU A 269 -20.87 15.15 -10.79
CA GLU A 269 -20.84 14.97 -12.24
C GLU A 269 -21.86 15.88 -12.94
N TRP A 270 -23.07 15.94 -12.41
CA TRP A 270 -24.11 16.82 -12.92
C TRP A 270 -23.73 18.32 -12.79
N TYR A 271 -23.13 18.69 -11.65
CA TYR A 271 -22.62 20.06 -11.48
C TYR A 271 -21.54 20.38 -12.50
N LYS A 272 -20.62 19.46 -12.79
CA LYS A 272 -19.60 19.61 -13.82
C LYS A 272 -20.25 19.90 -15.19
N GLN A 273 -21.27 19.11 -15.56
CA GLN A 273 -21.99 19.32 -16.81
C GLN A 273 -22.68 20.69 -16.86
N LEU A 274 -23.32 21.12 -15.77
CA LEU A 274 -23.94 22.45 -15.69
C LEU A 274 -22.94 23.59 -15.86
N CYS A 275 -21.72 23.44 -15.36
CA CYS A 275 -20.67 24.43 -15.53
C CYS A 275 -20.15 24.46 -16.97
N GLU A 276 -20.06 23.30 -17.62
CA GLU A 276 -19.67 23.21 -19.05
C GLU A 276 -20.69 23.85 -19.98
N ASP A 277 -21.99 23.78 -19.64
CA ASP A 277 -23.10 24.32 -20.43
C ASP A 277 -23.44 25.80 -20.05
N SER A 278 -22.69 26.39 -19.11
CA SER A 278 -22.95 27.75 -18.61
C SER A 278 -22.41 28.84 -19.55
N ASP A 279 -23.18 29.92 -19.72
CA ASP A 279 -22.83 31.07 -20.58
C ASP A 279 -21.59 31.84 -20.12
N ASP A 280 -21.18 31.72 -18.83
CA ASP A 280 -20.02 32.39 -18.31
C ASP A 280 -18.66 31.84 -18.75
N GLN A 281 -18.67 30.67 -19.40
CA GLN A 281 -17.48 30.04 -19.99
C GLN A 281 -16.30 29.89 -18.99
N LEU A 282 -16.62 29.66 -17.70
CA LEU A 282 -15.60 29.49 -16.66
C LEU A 282 -15.09 28.04 -16.62
N GLY A 283 -15.94 27.07 -16.91
CA GLY A 283 -15.67 25.65 -16.70
C GLY A 283 -15.83 25.21 -15.25
N TYR A 284 -15.65 23.93 -15.01
CA TYR A 284 -15.95 23.26 -13.75
C TYR A 284 -15.07 23.71 -12.57
N TYR A 285 -13.73 23.77 -12.79
CA TYR A 285 -12.75 24.16 -11.79
C TYR A 285 -12.95 25.62 -11.34
N ASP A 286 -12.97 26.53 -12.32
CA ASP A 286 -13.03 27.96 -12.06
C ASP A 286 -14.41 28.39 -11.54
N ALA A 287 -15.47 27.75 -11.99
CA ALA A 287 -16.81 27.97 -11.46
C ALA A 287 -16.86 27.67 -9.95
N PHE A 288 -16.26 26.56 -9.50
CA PHE A 288 -16.21 26.22 -8.08
C PHE A 288 -15.28 27.14 -7.28
N LYS A 289 -14.13 27.53 -7.88
CA LYS A 289 -13.16 28.43 -7.27
C LYS A 289 -13.72 29.85 -7.07
N LEU A 290 -14.36 30.41 -8.10
CA LEU A 290 -14.78 31.81 -8.15
C LEU A 290 -16.20 32.03 -7.63
N ARG A 291 -17.13 31.13 -7.94
CA ARG A 291 -18.48 31.17 -7.42
C ARG A 291 -18.44 30.61 -5.99
N GLY A 292 -19.03 31.04 -5.06
CA GLY A 292 -18.86 30.49 -3.71
C GLY A 292 -20.09 30.60 -2.85
N ALA A 293 -21.17 31.22 -3.36
CA ALA A 293 -22.29 31.59 -2.52
C ALA A 293 -23.61 30.94 -2.96
N SER A 294 -23.65 30.14 -4.03
CA SER A 294 -24.89 29.50 -4.42
C SER A 294 -25.17 28.27 -3.57
N ARG A 295 -26.46 27.96 -3.36
CA ARG A 295 -26.90 26.73 -2.70
C ARG A 295 -26.36 25.45 -3.38
N LYS A 296 -26.12 25.52 -4.69
CA LYS A 296 -25.55 24.43 -5.48
C LYS A 296 -24.08 24.22 -5.16
N ASP A 297 -23.27 25.30 -5.10
CA ASP A 297 -21.85 25.23 -4.77
C ASP A 297 -21.64 24.70 -3.34
N PHE A 298 -22.46 25.15 -2.38
CA PHE A 298 -22.44 24.61 -1.03
C PHE A 298 -22.73 23.12 -1.00
N LYS A 299 -23.73 22.65 -1.75
CA LYS A 299 -24.08 21.24 -1.82
C LYS A 299 -22.96 20.40 -2.44
N VAL A 300 -22.32 20.87 -3.49
CA VAL A 300 -21.16 20.21 -4.11
C VAL A 300 -19.99 20.14 -3.15
N ASN A 301 -19.70 21.21 -2.42
CA ASN A 301 -18.65 21.21 -1.40
C ASN A 301 -18.93 20.18 -0.28
N MET A 302 -20.15 20.11 0.20
CA MET A 302 -20.54 19.10 1.20
C MET A 302 -20.42 17.66 0.65
N ASN A 303 -20.77 17.44 -0.62
CA ASN A 303 -20.62 16.15 -1.26
C ASN A 303 -19.16 15.77 -1.42
N ARG A 304 -18.29 16.71 -1.82
CA ARG A 304 -16.84 16.55 -1.88
C ARG A 304 -16.28 16.08 -0.54
N ILE A 305 -16.64 16.77 0.56
CA ILE A 305 -16.18 16.44 1.91
C ILE A 305 -16.63 15.02 2.31
N LYS A 306 -17.91 14.67 2.11
CA LYS A 306 -18.43 13.34 2.44
C LYS A 306 -17.76 12.22 1.63
N LEU A 307 -17.50 12.45 0.35
CA LEU A 307 -16.76 11.52 -0.50
C LEU A 307 -15.31 11.36 0.02
N GLY A 308 -14.65 12.47 0.38
CA GLY A 308 -13.33 12.47 0.98
C GLY A 308 -13.28 11.62 2.24
N GLN A 309 -14.18 11.84 3.19
CA GLN A 309 -14.29 11.07 4.43
C GLN A 309 -14.46 9.56 4.20
N PHE A 310 -15.26 9.17 3.21
CA PHE A 310 -15.41 7.76 2.86
C PHE A 310 -14.07 7.15 2.38
N TRP A 311 -13.39 7.84 1.48
CA TRP A 311 -12.13 7.34 0.92
C TRP A 311 -11.00 7.37 1.96
N ASP A 312 -10.98 8.36 2.86
CA ASP A 312 -10.02 8.40 3.98
C ASP A 312 -10.24 7.24 4.95
N SER A 313 -11.50 6.94 5.31
CA SER A 313 -11.81 5.76 6.12
C SER A 313 -11.43 4.44 5.46
N LEU A 314 -11.53 4.36 4.12
CA LEU A 314 -11.05 3.20 3.36
C LEU A 314 -9.53 3.07 3.45
N ILE A 315 -8.79 4.18 3.27
CA ILE A 315 -7.33 4.18 3.37
C ILE A 315 -6.88 3.81 4.78
N GLU A 316 -7.52 4.35 5.83
CA GLU A 316 -7.23 3.98 7.22
C GLU A 316 -7.39 2.47 7.44
N LYS A 317 -8.49 1.87 6.96
CA LYS A 317 -8.69 0.41 7.05
C LYS A 317 -7.64 -0.38 6.25
N LEU A 318 -7.19 0.15 5.13
CA LEU A 318 -6.13 -0.45 4.34
C LEU A 318 -4.80 -0.46 5.11
N GLU A 319 -4.42 0.68 5.69
CA GLU A 319 -3.17 0.87 6.43
C GLU A 319 -3.12 0.12 7.75
N THR A 320 -4.28 -0.06 8.38
CA THR A 320 -4.41 -0.87 9.61
C THR A 320 -4.61 -2.37 9.33
N ASN A 321 -4.42 -2.82 8.08
CA ASN A 321 -4.55 -4.21 7.64
C ASN A 321 -5.93 -4.83 7.94
N GLN A 322 -6.97 -4.01 7.92
CA GLN A 322 -8.37 -4.42 8.13
C GLN A 322 -9.10 -4.81 6.84
N LEU A 323 -8.39 -4.87 5.70
CA LEU A 323 -8.91 -5.25 4.40
C LEU A 323 -8.13 -6.44 3.82
N PRO A 324 -8.73 -7.25 2.93
CA PRO A 324 -8.03 -8.34 2.26
C PRO A 324 -6.75 -7.88 1.55
N HIS A 325 -5.74 -8.73 1.49
CA HIS A 325 -4.43 -8.38 0.91
C HIS A 325 -4.51 -7.98 -0.57
N ASP A 326 -5.45 -8.58 -1.33
CA ASP A 326 -5.69 -8.29 -2.74
C ASP A 326 -6.61 -7.07 -3.00
N PHE A 327 -7.04 -6.38 -1.94
CA PHE A 327 -8.06 -5.31 -2.03
C PHE A 327 -7.69 -4.21 -3.02
N ASN A 328 -6.45 -3.76 -2.99
CA ASN A 328 -5.91 -2.71 -3.87
C ASN A 328 -5.75 -3.15 -5.35
N ASN A 329 -5.87 -4.47 -5.65
CA ASN A 329 -5.80 -5.00 -7.00
C ASN A 329 -7.19 -5.21 -7.62
N ARG A 330 -8.25 -5.15 -6.81
CA ARG A 330 -9.63 -5.39 -7.27
C ARG A 330 -10.11 -4.25 -8.15
N GLU A 331 -10.54 -4.58 -9.37
CA GLU A 331 -10.92 -3.62 -10.41
C GLU A 331 -11.92 -2.57 -9.95
N LYS A 332 -12.94 -2.99 -9.18
CA LYS A 332 -13.95 -2.08 -8.63
C LYS A 332 -13.35 -0.91 -7.85
N TRP A 333 -12.35 -1.19 -7.01
CA TRP A 333 -11.74 -0.19 -6.14
C TRP A 333 -10.75 0.68 -6.89
N VAL A 334 -9.94 0.07 -7.77
CA VAL A 334 -8.97 0.80 -8.61
C VAL A 334 -9.67 1.75 -9.57
N CYS A 335 -10.71 1.29 -10.28
CA CYS A 335 -11.47 2.16 -11.18
C CYS A 335 -12.30 3.19 -10.42
N GLY A 336 -12.90 2.81 -9.29
CA GLY A 336 -13.70 3.72 -8.46
C GLY A 336 -12.89 4.85 -7.86
N SER A 337 -11.70 4.55 -7.32
CA SER A 337 -10.78 5.54 -6.76
C SER A 337 -10.18 6.45 -7.84
N HIS A 338 -9.82 5.88 -9.00
CA HIS A 338 -9.35 6.67 -10.12
C HIS A 338 -10.40 7.66 -10.61
N PHE A 339 -11.65 7.22 -10.79
CA PHE A 339 -12.74 8.10 -11.19
C PHE A 339 -13.03 9.18 -10.13
N TYR A 340 -13.07 8.79 -8.85
CA TYR A 340 -13.18 9.75 -7.74
C TYR A 340 -12.09 10.81 -7.82
N LYS A 341 -10.86 10.41 -8.02
CA LYS A 341 -9.71 11.32 -8.15
C LYS A 341 -9.90 12.32 -9.29
N LEU A 342 -10.20 11.85 -10.50
CA LEU A 342 -10.37 12.71 -11.65
C LEU A 342 -11.53 13.72 -11.50
N LEU A 343 -12.56 13.33 -10.76
CA LEU A 343 -13.73 14.17 -10.53
C LEU A 343 -13.56 15.14 -9.35
N VAL A 344 -12.92 14.71 -8.28
CA VAL A 344 -12.95 15.45 -7.00
C VAL A 344 -11.64 16.17 -6.70
N GLU A 345 -10.49 15.67 -7.11
CA GLU A 345 -9.21 16.36 -6.86
C GLU A 345 -9.17 17.78 -7.45
N PRO A 346 -9.75 18.07 -8.65
CA PRO A 346 -9.89 19.45 -9.12
C PRO A 346 -10.62 20.39 -8.15
N LEU A 347 -11.67 19.90 -7.48
CA LEU A 347 -12.39 20.69 -6.46
C LEU A 347 -11.58 20.89 -5.17
N GLU A 348 -10.77 19.91 -4.79
CA GLU A 348 -9.83 20.04 -3.66
C GLU A 348 -8.77 21.12 -3.96
N ILE A 349 -8.24 21.10 -5.18
CA ILE A 349 -7.30 22.11 -5.66
C ILE A 349 -7.96 23.50 -5.66
N ALA A 350 -9.17 23.60 -6.20
CA ALA A 350 -9.93 24.84 -6.24
C ALA A 350 -10.14 25.43 -4.84
N GLU A 351 -10.55 24.60 -3.88
CA GLU A 351 -10.72 25.04 -2.48
C GLU A 351 -9.41 25.46 -1.84
N TYR A 352 -8.31 24.73 -2.12
CA TYR A 352 -6.98 25.05 -1.58
C TYR A 352 -6.49 26.44 -2.01
N TYR A 353 -6.66 26.77 -3.29
CA TYR A 353 -6.26 28.09 -3.82
C TYR A 353 -7.27 29.18 -3.46
N LYS A 354 -8.57 28.88 -3.40
CA LYS A 354 -9.62 29.79 -2.96
C LYS A 354 -9.45 30.25 -1.51
N THR A 355 -9.02 29.34 -0.64
CA THR A 355 -8.79 29.63 0.80
C THR A 355 -7.37 30.13 1.07
N GLU A 356 -6.61 30.49 0.03
CA GLU A 356 -5.26 31.03 0.11
C GLU A 356 -4.27 30.15 0.91
N MET A 357 -4.54 28.83 0.98
CA MET A 357 -3.66 27.90 1.68
C MET A 357 -2.25 27.84 1.06
N HIS A 358 -2.14 28.10 -0.25
CA HIS A 358 -0.86 28.16 -0.96
C HIS A 358 0.06 29.28 -0.46
N LEU A 359 -0.47 30.37 0.06
CA LEU A 359 0.33 31.44 0.67
C LEU A 359 0.90 31.03 2.05
N LYS A 360 0.20 30.14 2.76
CA LYS A 360 0.57 29.70 4.11
C LYS A 360 1.45 28.47 4.11
N LYS A 361 1.17 27.51 3.22
CA LYS A 361 1.79 26.18 3.21
C LYS A 361 2.62 25.90 1.96
N GLY A 362 2.58 26.77 0.94
CA GLY A 362 3.17 26.49 -0.38
C GLY A 362 2.19 25.83 -1.34
N HIS A 363 2.64 25.54 -2.55
CA HIS A 363 1.78 25.02 -3.62
C HIS A 363 1.19 23.64 -3.31
N TYR A 364 0.03 23.37 -3.92
CA TYR A 364 -0.76 22.16 -3.67
C TYR A 364 0.00 20.86 -3.91
N LEU A 365 0.77 20.77 -5.00
CA LEU A 365 1.49 19.54 -5.36
C LEU A 365 2.49 19.09 -4.30
N GLU A 366 3.17 20.06 -3.67
CA GLU A 366 4.18 19.79 -2.67
C GLU A 366 3.59 19.59 -1.27
N ASN A 367 2.67 20.47 -0.88
CA ASN A 367 2.28 20.62 0.52
C ASN A 367 0.77 20.48 0.80
N GLY A 368 -0.08 20.51 -0.24
CA GLY A 368 -1.53 20.49 -0.11
C GLY A 368 -2.19 19.17 -0.53
N ARG A 369 -1.45 18.34 -1.25
CA ARG A 369 -2.02 17.13 -1.86
C ARG A 369 -2.29 16.04 -0.84
N GLU A 370 -3.55 15.65 -0.70
CA GLU A 370 -3.99 14.62 0.22
C GLU A 370 -3.39 13.23 -0.11
N ARG A 371 -3.06 12.48 0.94
CA ARG A 371 -2.39 11.17 0.83
C ARG A 371 -3.18 10.16 -0.01
N ARG A 372 -4.52 10.18 0.09
CA ARG A 372 -5.39 9.27 -0.68
C ARG A 372 -5.17 9.35 -2.17
N PHE A 373 -4.95 10.54 -2.73
CA PHE A 373 -4.71 10.70 -4.17
C PHE A 373 -3.39 10.09 -4.62
N LYS A 374 -2.33 10.21 -3.80
CA LYS A 374 -1.03 9.56 -4.07
C LYS A 374 -1.16 8.03 -4.10
N ILE A 375 -1.96 7.45 -3.19
CA ILE A 375 -2.25 6.01 -3.14
C ILE A 375 -3.05 5.57 -4.37
N PHE A 376 -4.04 6.36 -4.80
CA PHE A 376 -4.85 6.05 -5.98
C PHE A 376 -4.06 6.16 -7.28
N ASP A 377 -3.09 7.07 -7.36
CA ASP A 377 -2.14 7.11 -8.49
C ASP A 377 -1.33 5.81 -8.58
N LYS A 378 -0.82 5.33 -7.45
CA LYS A 378 -0.10 4.05 -7.39
C LYS A 378 -0.99 2.90 -7.89
N TRP A 379 -2.21 2.76 -7.37
CA TRP A 379 -3.14 1.70 -7.78
C TRP A 379 -3.45 1.74 -9.29
N TRP A 380 -3.64 2.95 -9.82
CA TRP A 380 -3.93 3.12 -11.23
C TRP A 380 -2.74 2.81 -12.12
N ASN A 381 -1.54 3.25 -11.73
CA ASN A 381 -0.31 2.97 -12.46
C ASN A 381 0.04 1.47 -12.44
N ASP A 382 -0.12 0.80 -11.30
CA ASP A 382 0.04 -0.66 -11.18
C ASP A 382 -0.91 -1.39 -12.13
N LYS A 383 -2.14 -0.90 -12.26
CA LYS A 383 -3.12 -1.47 -13.20
C LYS A 383 -2.79 -1.22 -14.66
N LYS A 384 -2.26 -0.05 -15.02
CA LYS A 384 -1.83 0.27 -16.39
C LYS A 384 -0.66 -0.59 -16.85
N ALA A 385 0.21 -0.99 -15.94
CA ALA A 385 1.37 -1.82 -16.24
C ALA A 385 1.03 -3.30 -16.53
N GLU A 386 -0.24 -3.73 -16.42
CA GLU A 386 -0.67 -5.10 -16.74
C GLU A 386 -0.57 -5.39 -18.25
N PRO A 387 0.17 -6.43 -18.69
CA PRO A 387 0.30 -6.76 -20.10
C PRO A 387 -1.03 -7.24 -20.71
N GLY A 388 -1.30 -6.82 -21.94
CA GLY A 388 -2.47 -7.27 -22.71
C GLY A 388 -3.74 -6.42 -22.55
N ARG A 389 -3.72 -5.34 -21.80
CA ARG A 389 -4.81 -4.35 -21.81
C ARG A 389 -4.62 -3.36 -22.95
N ASN A 390 -5.46 -3.50 -23.96
CA ASN A 390 -5.67 -2.40 -24.91
C ASN A 390 -6.06 -1.16 -24.11
N THR A 391 -5.27 -0.10 -24.23
CA THR A 391 -5.59 1.27 -23.81
C THR A 391 -6.76 1.83 -24.65
N ARG A 392 -7.89 1.11 -24.66
CA ARG A 392 -9.13 1.70 -25.16
C ARG A 392 -9.41 2.91 -24.31
N ARG A 393 -9.74 4.04 -24.93
CA ARG A 393 -10.15 5.29 -24.31
C ARG A 393 -10.89 4.99 -23.01
N SER A 394 -10.31 5.47 -21.92
CA SER A 394 -10.84 5.30 -20.58
C SER A 394 -12.33 5.62 -20.56
N LYS A 395 -13.12 4.87 -19.80
CA LYS A 395 -14.52 5.24 -19.47
C LYS A 395 -14.65 6.66 -18.92
N PHE A 396 -13.53 7.30 -18.64
CA PHE A 396 -13.36 8.62 -18.05
C PHE A 396 -12.85 9.66 -19.06
N ALA A 397 -13.02 9.41 -20.36
CA ALA A 397 -12.53 10.31 -21.43
C ALA A 397 -13.12 11.74 -21.38
N SER A 398 -14.22 11.95 -20.62
CA SER A 398 -14.78 13.28 -20.36
C SER A 398 -14.10 14.05 -19.24
N ALA A 399 -13.15 13.45 -18.52
CA ALA A 399 -12.40 14.08 -17.44
C ALA A 399 -10.95 14.31 -17.86
N THR A 400 -10.32 15.34 -17.31
CA THR A 400 -8.89 15.58 -17.48
C THR A 400 -8.12 14.43 -16.81
N GLN A 401 -7.28 13.73 -17.58
CA GLN A 401 -6.60 12.52 -17.13
C GLN A 401 -5.53 12.79 -16.06
N ASP A 402 -4.89 13.96 -16.11
CA ASP A 402 -4.08 14.45 -14.98
C ASP A 402 -4.98 15.25 -14.01
N SER A 403 -5.36 14.64 -12.90
CA SER A 403 -6.15 15.28 -11.85
C SER A 403 -5.46 16.48 -11.19
N CYS A 404 -4.13 16.57 -11.31
CA CYS A 404 -3.30 17.68 -10.81
C CYS A 404 -3.12 18.81 -11.83
N PHE A 405 -3.72 18.71 -13.01
CA PHE A 405 -3.59 19.73 -14.07
C PHE A 405 -3.83 21.14 -13.56
N TRP A 406 -4.91 21.35 -12.80
CA TRP A 406 -5.26 22.67 -12.29
C TRP A 406 -4.24 23.22 -11.27
N ALA A 407 -3.63 22.37 -10.45
CA ALA A 407 -2.56 22.80 -9.56
C ALA A 407 -1.34 23.31 -10.35
N ARG A 408 -1.01 22.64 -11.46
CA ARG A 408 0.06 23.08 -12.36
C ARG A 408 -0.27 24.42 -13.06
N VAL A 409 -1.54 24.63 -13.42
CA VAL A 409 -2.01 25.92 -13.95
C VAL A 409 -1.80 27.03 -12.93
N GLU A 410 -2.21 26.81 -11.68
CA GLU A 410 -2.05 27.81 -10.61
C GLU A 410 -0.57 28.14 -10.34
N GLU A 411 0.29 27.13 -10.31
CA GLU A 411 1.73 27.34 -10.17
C GLU A 411 2.32 28.10 -11.36
N ALA A 412 1.90 27.78 -12.57
CA ALA A 412 2.38 28.48 -13.77
C ALA A 412 1.94 29.94 -13.76
N ARG A 413 0.71 30.25 -13.34
CA ARG A 413 0.20 31.61 -13.20
C ARG A 413 0.94 32.39 -12.10
N ASP A 414 1.23 31.75 -10.96
CA ASP A 414 2.03 32.41 -9.93
C ASP A 414 3.46 32.72 -10.41
N ARG A 415 4.09 31.80 -11.13
CA ARG A 415 5.40 32.02 -11.74
C ARG A 415 5.36 33.14 -12.77
N LEU A 416 4.28 33.23 -13.56
CA LEU A 416 4.10 34.30 -14.57
C LEU A 416 3.99 35.65 -13.90
N ASN A 417 3.30 35.77 -12.77
CA ASN A 417 3.24 36.97 -11.96
C ASN A 417 4.62 37.36 -11.40
N LYS A 418 5.38 36.36 -10.89
CA LYS A 418 6.72 36.56 -10.35
C LYS A 418 7.73 37.04 -11.42
N VAL A 419 7.66 36.50 -12.64
CA VAL A 419 8.53 36.95 -13.75
C VAL A 419 8.44 38.46 -13.99
N ARG A 420 7.24 39.06 -13.81
CA ARG A 420 7.01 40.49 -14.03
C ARG A 420 7.71 41.39 -12.99
N SER A 421 7.94 40.88 -11.79
CA SER A 421 8.56 41.59 -10.66
C SER A 421 9.99 41.15 -10.34
N GLU A 422 10.49 40.07 -10.97
CA GLU A 422 11.83 39.52 -10.69
C GLU A 422 12.91 40.36 -11.35
N ALA A 423 13.83 40.87 -10.55
CA ALA A 423 14.96 41.68 -10.99
C ALA A 423 16.22 40.83 -11.31
N ASP A 424 16.37 39.67 -10.71
CA ASP A 424 17.48 38.74 -10.94
C ASP A 424 17.29 38.01 -12.27
N SER A 425 18.22 38.25 -13.21
CA SER A 425 18.18 37.64 -14.55
C SER A 425 18.22 36.12 -14.53
N SER A 426 18.99 35.49 -13.60
CA SER A 426 19.12 34.05 -13.50
C SER A 426 17.82 33.40 -12.95
N ARG A 427 17.23 34.01 -11.93
CA ARG A 427 15.93 33.59 -11.39
C ARG A 427 14.82 33.77 -12.39
N ARG A 428 14.82 34.91 -13.09
CA ARG A 428 13.85 35.18 -14.14
C ARG A 428 13.93 34.14 -15.26
N TYR A 429 15.14 33.77 -15.68
CA TYR A 429 15.33 32.71 -16.68
C TYR A 429 14.75 31.37 -16.21
N MET A 430 15.03 30.92 -14.97
CA MET A 430 14.47 29.71 -14.42
C MET A 430 12.93 29.71 -14.35
N LEU A 431 12.33 30.85 -14.01
CA LEU A 431 10.87 30.99 -14.01
C LEU A 431 10.31 30.84 -15.42
N LEU A 432 10.92 31.50 -16.43
CA LEU A 432 10.52 31.40 -17.84
C LEU A 432 10.63 29.95 -18.37
N GLU A 433 11.71 29.25 -18.06
CA GLU A 433 11.91 27.86 -18.43
C GLU A 433 10.83 26.95 -17.83
N ASN A 434 10.49 27.13 -16.55
CA ASN A 434 9.44 26.36 -15.90
C ASN A 434 8.06 26.62 -16.51
N ILE A 435 7.77 27.85 -16.90
CA ILE A 435 6.51 28.21 -17.58
C ILE A 435 6.45 27.57 -18.98
N ASP A 436 7.54 27.62 -19.73
CA ASP A 436 7.61 27.03 -21.07
C ASP A 436 7.48 25.50 -21.01
N ASN A 437 8.09 24.86 -20.02
CA ASN A 437 7.94 23.42 -19.76
C ASN A 437 6.49 23.05 -19.45
N PHE A 438 5.78 23.88 -18.66
CA PHE A 438 4.37 23.66 -18.41
C PHE A 438 3.52 23.87 -19.69
N ASP A 439 3.80 24.90 -20.48
CA ASP A 439 3.10 25.17 -21.75
C ASP A 439 3.23 23.98 -22.71
N LYS A 440 4.44 23.46 -22.91
CA LYS A 440 4.71 22.25 -23.71
C LYS A 440 3.96 21.03 -23.19
N TYR A 441 3.97 20.83 -21.88
CA TYR A 441 3.22 19.75 -21.23
C TYR A 441 1.71 19.87 -21.48
N ALA A 442 1.14 21.06 -21.26
CA ALA A 442 -0.29 21.31 -21.44
C ALA A 442 -0.71 21.12 -22.90
N MET A 443 0.07 21.61 -23.85
CA MET A 443 -0.19 21.39 -25.28
C MET A 443 -0.21 19.90 -25.63
N ARG A 444 0.75 19.12 -25.13
CA ARG A 444 0.81 17.68 -25.38
C ARG A 444 -0.45 16.96 -24.93
N ILE A 445 -0.92 17.18 -23.68
CA ILE A 445 -2.12 16.49 -23.17
C ILE A 445 -3.41 16.96 -23.84
N ILE A 446 -3.43 18.18 -24.39
CA ILE A 446 -4.54 18.70 -25.22
C ILE A 446 -4.55 17.99 -26.58
N ASP A 447 -3.41 17.85 -27.23
CA ASP A 447 -3.26 17.16 -28.52
C ASP A 447 -3.61 15.68 -28.41
N GLU A 448 -3.23 15.04 -27.29
CA GLU A 448 -3.57 13.67 -26.93
C GLU A 448 -5.05 13.51 -26.54
N LYS A 449 -5.82 14.59 -26.47
CA LYS A 449 -7.23 14.65 -26.04
C LYS A 449 -7.44 14.08 -24.61
N GLU A 450 -6.48 14.32 -23.72
CA GLU A 450 -6.51 13.88 -22.33
C GLU A 450 -7.08 14.96 -21.38
N VAL A 451 -7.60 16.06 -21.91
CA VAL A 451 -8.25 17.14 -21.16
C VAL A 451 -9.76 17.16 -21.38
N SER A 452 -10.49 17.55 -20.35
CA SER A 452 -11.94 17.81 -20.45
C SER A 452 -12.22 19.16 -21.12
N LYS A 453 -13.43 19.34 -21.62
CA LYS A 453 -13.84 20.55 -22.34
C LYS A 453 -13.71 21.82 -21.51
N ASP A 454 -13.93 21.75 -20.21
CA ASP A 454 -13.84 22.86 -19.27
C ASP A 454 -12.45 23.48 -19.20
N VAL A 455 -11.39 22.75 -19.50
CA VAL A 455 -10.03 23.30 -19.57
C VAL A 455 -9.91 24.36 -20.65
N LEU A 456 -10.57 24.15 -21.78
CA LEU A 456 -10.54 25.03 -22.95
C LEU A 456 -11.65 26.10 -22.94
N ALA A 457 -12.41 26.21 -21.85
CA ALA A 457 -13.42 27.26 -21.71
C ALA A 457 -12.76 28.67 -21.78
N THR A 458 -13.40 29.61 -22.43
CA THR A 458 -12.82 30.91 -22.78
C THR A 458 -12.30 31.68 -21.55
N ASN A 459 -13.01 31.59 -20.44
CA ASN A 459 -12.68 32.26 -19.19
C ASN A 459 -12.02 31.35 -18.16
N SER A 460 -11.58 30.13 -18.55
CA SER A 460 -10.86 29.25 -17.65
C SER A 460 -9.50 29.80 -17.24
N SER A 461 -9.02 29.48 -16.05
CA SER A 461 -7.69 29.83 -15.57
C SER A 461 -6.58 29.40 -16.53
N TYR A 462 -6.76 28.28 -17.25
CA TYR A 462 -5.83 27.84 -18.28
C TYR A 462 -5.86 28.74 -19.51
N SER A 463 -7.03 29.10 -20.03
CA SER A 463 -7.16 29.98 -21.18
C SER A 463 -6.63 31.42 -20.88
N LEU A 464 -6.83 31.89 -19.65
CA LEU A 464 -6.22 33.12 -19.16
C LEU A 464 -4.69 33.03 -19.12
N PHE A 465 -4.14 31.94 -18.58
CA PHE A 465 -2.70 31.67 -18.59
C PHE A 465 -2.12 31.72 -20.01
N VAL A 466 -2.74 31.01 -20.95
CA VAL A 466 -2.26 30.96 -22.34
C VAL A 466 -2.24 32.37 -22.98
N ARG A 467 -3.24 33.20 -22.70
CA ARG A 467 -3.33 34.57 -23.18
C ARG A 467 -2.19 35.44 -22.62
N GLU A 468 -2.04 35.43 -21.30
CA GLU A 468 -1.01 36.16 -20.59
C GLU A 468 0.42 35.70 -20.98
N TRP A 469 0.61 34.39 -21.19
CA TRP A 469 1.89 33.84 -21.62
C TRP A 469 2.26 34.25 -23.06
N ARG A 470 1.29 34.28 -23.97
CA ARG A 470 1.50 34.76 -25.34
C ARG A 470 1.88 36.26 -25.36
N GLU A 471 1.22 37.06 -24.57
CA GLU A 471 1.55 38.49 -24.42
C GLU A 471 3.00 38.69 -23.93
N LEU A 472 3.39 37.97 -22.89
CA LEU A 472 4.74 38.02 -22.36
C LEU A 472 5.78 37.54 -23.38
N LYS A 473 5.53 36.41 -24.09
CA LYS A 473 6.42 35.95 -25.18
C LYS A 473 6.61 37.02 -26.26
N SER A 474 5.55 37.70 -26.66
CA SER A 474 5.61 38.78 -27.66
C SER A 474 6.47 40.00 -27.18
N GLN A 475 6.30 40.37 -25.90
CA GLN A 475 7.13 41.43 -25.29
C GLN A 475 8.61 41.05 -25.23
N LEU A 476 8.93 39.81 -24.86
CA LEU A 476 10.30 39.30 -24.80
C LEU A 476 10.95 39.25 -26.20
N GLN A 477 10.21 38.87 -27.23
CA GLN A 477 10.69 38.85 -28.61
C GLN A 477 10.98 40.26 -29.16
N LEU A 478 10.21 41.25 -28.73
CA LEU A 478 10.44 42.67 -29.10
C LEU A 478 11.67 43.24 -28.40
N LEU A 479 12.06 42.71 -27.23
CA LEU A 479 13.24 43.16 -26.48
C LEU A 479 14.54 42.50 -26.94
N LEU A 480 14.49 41.29 -27.54
CA LEU A 480 15.66 40.56 -28.05
C LEU A 480 16.48 41.34 -29.12
N PRO A 481 15.91 42.12 -30.05
CA PRO A 481 16.70 42.89 -31.02
C PRO A 481 17.54 43.99 -30.39
N GLN A 482 17.19 44.47 -29.18
CA GLN A 482 17.93 45.54 -28.46
C GLN A 482 19.15 45.02 -27.68
N TYR A 483 19.28 43.71 -27.47
CA TYR A 483 20.42 43.08 -26.76
C TYR A 483 21.45 42.46 -27.70
N LEU A 484 21.22 42.45 -29.02
CA LEU A 484 22.12 41.98 -30.05
C LEU A 484 22.69 43.12 -30.93
N SER A 485 22.36 44.35 -30.63
CA SER A 485 23.00 45.58 -31.12
C SER A 485 23.85 46.18 -30.00
#